data_b6d0672f8facba765f631456df1761cc
#
_entry.id   b6d0672f8facba765f631456df1761cc
#
_cell.length_a   1.000
_cell.length_b   1.000
_cell.length_c   1.000
_cell.angle_alpha   90.00
_cell.angle_beta   90.00
_cell.angle_gamma   90.00
#
_symmetry.space_group_name_H-M   'P 1'
#
loop_
_entity.id
_entity.type
_entity.pdbx_description
1 polymer ?
#
loop_
_entity_poly.entity_id
_entity_poly.type
_entity_poly.pdbx_seq_one_letter_code
_entity_poly.pdbx_strand_id
1 'polypeptide(L)'
;MDKENNSLESYIELIESMKMPQRLTFGFELSSKQQSVVDLCVAQVLERGFSVVSSFLDTAQLELLREGLGPIFALTGNRTVDGGKRGWPGIQTVHIPNLYAKTRAIDEVSIDPVLVSIVEGVLGQSFQMSVAVAMAPGPGCDKQGLHQDDSHYPIPRPHAPLVANTLIALDDFTIENGATMLVPGSHKWKRKLDPEEPVTRVEM
;
A
#
# COMPACT_ATOMS: atom_id res chain seq x y z
N MET A 1 16.07 6.11 34.94
CA MET A 1 15.21 6.53 33.80
C MET A 1 16.02 7.11 32.63
N ASP A 2 17.37 6.95 32.60
CA ASP A 2 18.23 7.63 31.62
C ASP A 2 18.94 6.71 30.61
N LYS A 3 18.60 5.43 30.58
CA LYS A 3 19.26 4.49 29.62
C LYS A 3 18.52 4.30 28.29
N GLU A 4 17.25 4.61 28.22
CA GLU A 4 16.47 4.45 26.97
C GLU A 4 16.57 5.66 26.04
N ASN A 5 16.77 6.86 26.60
CA ASN A 5 16.92 8.07 25.76
C ASN A 5 18.25 8.09 25.01
N ASN A 6 19.30 7.49 25.58
CA ASN A 6 20.64 7.47 24.98
C ASN A 6 20.72 6.52 23.74
N SER A 7 19.80 5.58 23.60
CA SER A 7 19.79 4.66 22.46
C SER A 7 19.13 5.26 21.21
N LEU A 8 18.12 6.12 21.39
CA LEU A 8 17.42 6.73 20.26
C LEU A 8 18.24 7.86 19.62
N GLU A 9 18.87 8.70 20.45
CA GLU A 9 19.77 9.77 19.97
C GLU A 9 20.99 9.17 19.23
N SER A 10 21.60 8.12 19.78
CA SER A 10 22.71 7.44 19.09
C SER A 10 22.28 6.75 17.79
N TYR A 11 21.03 6.30 17.70
CA TYR A 11 20.50 5.70 16.47
C TYR A 11 20.20 6.76 15.41
N ILE A 12 19.71 7.93 15.82
CA ILE A 12 19.48 9.08 14.93
C ILE A 12 20.82 9.60 14.41
N GLU A 13 21.81 9.78 15.29
CA GLU A 13 23.15 10.20 14.89
C GLU A 13 23.83 9.19 13.95
N LEU A 14 23.62 7.88 14.18
CA LEU A 14 24.11 6.82 13.29
C LEU A 14 23.45 6.91 11.90
N ILE A 15 22.13 7.11 11.84
CA ILE A 15 21.41 7.28 10.58
C ILE A 15 21.85 8.54 9.86
N GLU A 16 22.06 9.66 10.57
CA GLU A 16 22.55 10.91 10.00
C GLU A 16 24.02 10.81 9.56
N SER A 17 24.84 10.03 10.26
CA SER A 17 26.24 9.77 9.89
C SER A 17 26.40 8.81 8.72
N MET A 18 25.41 7.97 8.45
CA MET A 18 25.37 7.18 7.23
C MET A 18 25.25 8.16 6.07
N LYS A 19 26.38 8.51 5.44
CA LYS A 19 26.38 9.15 4.13
C LYS A 19 25.69 8.21 3.18
N MET A 20 24.36 8.33 3.09
CA MET A 20 23.59 7.61 2.08
C MET A 20 24.25 7.89 0.73
N PRO A 21 24.57 6.86 -0.05
CA PRO A 21 25.04 7.07 -1.43
C PRO A 21 24.03 7.98 -2.10
N GLN A 22 24.51 8.85 -3.01
CA GLN A 22 23.68 9.84 -3.72
C GLN A 22 22.30 9.25 -3.99
N ARG A 23 21.29 9.89 -3.40
CA ARG A 23 19.90 9.41 -3.41
C ARG A 23 19.54 9.09 -4.84
N LEU A 24 19.27 7.81 -5.11
CA LEU A 24 18.79 7.38 -6.41
C LEU A 24 17.36 7.91 -6.55
N THR A 25 17.22 8.96 -7.33
CA THR A 25 15.91 9.33 -7.87
C THR A 25 15.66 8.41 -9.06
N PHE A 26 14.47 7.94 -9.24
CA PHE A 26 14.11 7.18 -10.44
C PHE A 26 14.23 8.04 -11.70
N GLY A 27 14.16 9.38 -11.55
CA GLY A 27 14.47 10.36 -12.61
C GLY A 27 13.57 10.24 -13.83
N PHE A 28 12.31 9.83 -13.66
CA PHE A 28 11.35 9.74 -14.75
C PHE A 28 11.05 11.12 -15.33
N GLU A 29 11.07 11.26 -16.63
CA GLU A 29 10.53 12.41 -17.32
C GLU A 29 9.01 12.31 -17.41
N LEU A 30 8.30 13.10 -16.60
CA LEU A 30 6.86 13.16 -16.60
C LEU A 30 6.37 14.32 -17.48
N SER A 31 5.28 14.11 -18.20
CA SER A 31 4.55 15.21 -18.82
C SER A 31 3.96 16.14 -17.75
N SER A 32 3.68 17.40 -18.09
CA SER A 32 3.07 18.35 -17.14
C SER A 32 1.77 17.84 -16.52
N LYS A 33 0.98 17.07 -17.26
CA LYS A 33 -0.25 16.44 -16.76
C LYS A 33 0.06 15.36 -15.72
N GLN A 34 1.02 14.48 -16.00
CA GLN A 34 1.45 13.45 -15.05
C GLN A 34 2.03 14.05 -13.78
N GLN A 35 2.87 15.08 -13.91
CA GLN A 35 3.43 15.78 -12.77
C GLN A 35 2.34 16.39 -11.88
N SER A 36 1.31 17.01 -12.49
CA SER A 36 0.18 17.55 -11.73
C SER A 36 -0.60 16.46 -10.97
N VAL A 37 -0.73 15.25 -11.53
CA VAL A 37 -1.34 14.11 -10.83
C VAL A 37 -0.47 13.68 -9.65
N VAL A 38 0.84 13.57 -9.85
CA VAL A 38 1.79 13.22 -8.78
C VAL A 38 1.71 14.21 -7.64
N ASP A 39 1.82 15.52 -7.94
CA ASP A 39 1.81 16.58 -6.93
C ASP A 39 0.50 16.56 -6.11
N LEU A 40 -0.64 16.41 -6.79
CA LEU A 40 -1.94 16.31 -6.14
C LEU A 40 -2.03 15.08 -5.23
N CYS A 41 -1.62 13.91 -5.72
CA CYS A 41 -1.66 12.67 -4.95
C CYS A 41 -0.76 12.72 -3.73
N VAL A 42 0.47 13.19 -3.88
CA VAL A 42 1.40 13.36 -2.76
C VAL A 42 0.82 14.29 -1.71
N ALA A 43 0.30 15.46 -2.11
CA ALA A 43 -0.33 16.41 -1.19
C ALA A 43 -1.50 15.76 -0.43
N GLN A 44 -2.37 15.03 -1.12
CA GLN A 44 -3.52 14.34 -0.51
C GLN A 44 -3.09 13.24 0.46
N VAL A 45 -2.08 12.43 0.11
CA VAL A 45 -1.56 11.38 1.00
C VAL A 45 -0.94 11.99 2.24
N LEU A 46 -0.13 13.03 2.11
CA LEU A 46 0.48 13.72 3.25
C LEU A 46 -0.55 14.42 4.14
N GLU A 47 -1.65 14.90 3.58
CA GLU A 47 -2.71 15.58 4.33
C GLU A 47 -3.66 14.59 5.01
N ARG A 48 -4.28 13.69 4.27
CA ARG A 48 -5.36 12.81 4.73
C ARG A 48 -5.01 11.33 4.84
N GLY A 49 -3.82 10.90 4.38
CA GLY A 49 -3.31 9.54 4.47
C GLY A 49 -3.59 8.67 3.25
N PHE A 50 -4.32 9.15 2.25
CA PHE A 50 -4.60 8.43 1.01
C PHE A 50 -4.92 9.37 -0.14
N SER A 51 -4.83 8.85 -1.36
CA SER A 51 -5.30 9.47 -2.59
C SER A 51 -5.95 8.41 -3.49
N VAL A 52 -6.80 8.83 -4.40
CA VAL A 52 -7.43 7.98 -5.42
C VAL A 52 -7.10 8.55 -6.79
N VAL A 53 -6.56 7.72 -7.67
CA VAL A 53 -6.29 8.06 -9.06
C VAL A 53 -7.29 7.32 -9.94
N SER A 54 -8.31 8.01 -10.40
CA SER A 54 -9.31 7.43 -11.29
C SER A 54 -8.72 7.10 -12.65
N SER A 55 -9.14 5.99 -13.24
CA SER A 55 -8.70 5.55 -14.57
C SER A 55 -7.16 5.48 -14.69
N PHE A 56 -6.50 4.99 -13.64
CA PHE A 56 -5.05 4.83 -13.64
C PHE A 56 -4.58 3.83 -14.70
N LEU A 57 -5.31 2.71 -14.83
CA LEU A 57 -5.10 1.73 -15.90
C LEU A 57 -6.05 2.00 -17.06
N ASP A 58 -5.58 1.84 -18.26
CA ASP A 58 -6.44 1.70 -19.43
C ASP A 58 -7.01 0.28 -19.55
N THR A 59 -7.94 0.08 -20.49
CA THR A 59 -8.61 -1.21 -20.66
C THR A 59 -7.64 -2.32 -21.03
N ALA A 60 -6.64 -2.03 -21.88
CA ALA A 60 -5.69 -3.03 -22.34
C ALA A 60 -4.75 -3.47 -21.19
N GLN A 61 -4.30 -2.54 -20.39
CA GLN A 61 -3.50 -2.82 -19.18
C GLN A 61 -4.29 -3.66 -18.17
N LEU A 62 -5.57 -3.33 -17.98
CA LEU A 62 -6.45 -4.06 -17.08
C LEU A 62 -6.67 -5.51 -17.55
N GLU A 63 -6.92 -5.71 -18.84
CA GLU A 63 -7.06 -7.04 -19.43
C GLU A 63 -5.76 -7.85 -19.31
N LEU A 64 -4.62 -7.26 -19.58
CA LEU A 64 -3.31 -7.91 -19.41
C LEU A 64 -3.09 -8.42 -17.97
N LEU A 65 -3.44 -7.59 -16.99
CA LEU A 65 -3.36 -7.99 -15.58
C LEU A 65 -4.32 -9.13 -15.25
N ARG A 66 -5.56 -9.06 -15.72
CA ARG A 66 -6.57 -10.11 -15.53
C ARG A 66 -6.15 -11.44 -16.18
N GLU A 67 -5.65 -11.40 -17.40
CA GLU A 67 -5.13 -12.58 -18.11
C GLU A 67 -3.92 -13.19 -17.39
N GLY A 68 -2.99 -12.36 -16.91
CA GLY A 68 -1.80 -12.83 -16.21
C GLY A 68 -2.05 -13.37 -14.81
N LEU A 69 -3.08 -12.89 -14.13
CA LEU A 69 -3.44 -13.30 -12.77
C LEU A 69 -4.50 -14.42 -12.75
N GLY A 70 -5.37 -14.49 -13.76
CA GLY A 70 -6.46 -15.46 -13.83
C GLY A 70 -6.02 -16.90 -13.62
N PRO A 71 -5.00 -17.43 -14.34
CA PRO A 71 -4.48 -18.78 -14.14
C PRO A 71 -3.99 -19.04 -12.70
N ILE A 72 -3.40 -18.03 -12.07
CA ILE A 72 -2.89 -18.15 -10.70
C ILE A 72 -4.05 -18.24 -9.71
N PHE A 73 -5.09 -17.43 -9.89
CA PHE A 73 -6.32 -17.54 -9.10
C PHE A 73 -6.99 -18.91 -9.29
N ALA A 74 -7.07 -19.40 -10.52
CA ALA A 74 -7.64 -20.70 -10.83
C ALA A 74 -6.86 -21.87 -10.17
N LEU A 75 -5.52 -21.80 -10.17
CA LEU A 75 -4.67 -22.81 -9.53
C LEU A 75 -4.72 -22.74 -8.01
N THR A 76 -4.87 -21.55 -7.45
CA THR A 76 -4.92 -21.36 -5.99
C THR A 76 -6.24 -21.94 -5.44
N GLY A 77 -7.29 -22.01 -6.27
CA GLY A 77 -8.58 -22.58 -5.94
C GLY A 77 -9.18 -21.97 -4.68
N ASN A 78 -10.15 -22.63 -4.09
CA ASN A 78 -10.72 -22.26 -2.78
C ASN A 78 -9.75 -22.57 -1.61
N ARG A 79 -8.47 -22.35 -1.76
CA ARG A 79 -7.56 -22.34 -0.64
C ARG A 79 -7.86 -21.11 0.19
N THR A 80 -8.90 -21.25 1.00
CA THR A 80 -9.12 -20.40 2.15
C THR A 80 -7.82 -20.46 2.96
N VAL A 81 -7.08 -19.38 2.96
CA VAL A 81 -6.07 -19.22 4.00
C VAL A 81 -6.88 -19.25 5.30
N ASP A 82 -6.59 -20.21 6.17
CA ASP A 82 -7.27 -20.37 7.45
C ASP A 82 -7.03 -19.11 8.32
N GLY A 83 -7.71 -18.02 7.97
CA GLY A 83 -7.64 -16.72 8.61
C GLY A 83 -8.43 -16.62 9.90
N GLY A 84 -9.19 -17.65 10.23
CA GLY A 84 -10.15 -17.64 11.34
C GLY A 84 -9.56 -17.43 12.73
N LYS A 85 -8.24 -17.52 12.91
CA LYS A 85 -7.60 -17.36 14.23
C LYS A 85 -6.75 -16.10 14.38
N ARG A 86 -6.52 -15.31 13.32
CA ARG A 86 -5.63 -14.13 13.37
C ARG A 86 -6.21 -12.87 12.72
N GLY A 87 -7.48 -12.85 12.30
CA GLY A 87 -8.09 -11.68 11.66
C GLY A 87 -7.53 -11.33 10.27
N TRP A 88 -6.86 -12.24 9.61
CA TRP A 88 -6.27 -12.12 8.27
C TRP A 88 -6.74 -13.22 7.34
N PRO A 89 -6.87 -12.86 6.09
CA PRO A 89 -8.07 -12.36 5.47
C PRO A 89 -9.24 -13.28 5.79
N GLY A 90 -10.50 -12.82 5.71
CA GLY A 90 -11.69 -13.62 5.95
C GLY A 90 -11.65 -14.96 5.24
N ILE A 91 -12.36 -15.94 5.77
CA ILE A 91 -12.33 -17.36 5.36
C ILE A 91 -12.56 -17.60 3.86
N GLN A 92 -13.05 -16.59 3.13
CA GLN A 92 -13.40 -16.69 1.71
C GLN A 92 -12.61 -15.75 0.80
N THR A 93 -11.53 -15.15 1.28
CA THR A 93 -10.67 -14.30 0.44
C THR A 93 -9.52 -15.13 -0.11
N VAL A 94 -9.38 -15.20 -1.42
CA VAL A 94 -8.17 -15.72 -2.06
C VAL A 94 -7.07 -14.70 -1.91
N HIS A 95 -5.94 -15.11 -1.35
CA HIS A 95 -4.79 -14.25 -1.10
C HIS A 95 -3.54 -14.87 -1.75
N ILE A 96 -3.00 -14.21 -2.74
CA ILE A 96 -1.85 -14.67 -3.52
C ILE A 96 -0.65 -13.76 -3.25
N PRO A 97 0.21 -14.11 -2.30
CA PRO A 97 1.41 -13.33 -2.00
C PRO A 97 2.51 -13.61 -3.01
N ASN A 98 3.52 -12.73 -3.00
CA ASN A 98 4.74 -12.86 -3.78
C ASN A 98 4.49 -13.00 -5.29
N LEU A 99 3.77 -12.04 -5.86
CA LEU A 99 3.39 -12.05 -7.27
C LEU A 99 4.59 -12.02 -8.21
N TYR A 100 5.67 -11.30 -7.85
CA TYR A 100 6.88 -11.22 -8.69
C TYR A 100 7.54 -12.58 -8.95
N ALA A 101 7.33 -13.58 -8.09
CA ALA A 101 7.80 -14.94 -8.29
C ALA A 101 6.81 -15.80 -9.13
N LYS A 102 5.63 -15.28 -9.44
CA LYS A 102 4.54 -16.06 -10.04
C LYS A 102 4.12 -15.56 -11.43
N THR A 103 4.27 -14.27 -11.69
CA THR A 103 3.86 -13.66 -12.96
C THR A 103 4.72 -12.45 -13.28
N ARG A 104 4.81 -12.14 -14.58
CA ARG A 104 5.41 -10.90 -15.10
C ARG A 104 4.35 -9.85 -15.47
N ALA A 105 3.07 -10.21 -15.38
CA ALA A 105 1.98 -9.31 -15.77
C ALA A 105 1.90 -8.02 -14.95
N ILE A 106 2.44 -8.03 -13.72
CA ILE A 106 2.46 -6.87 -12.83
C ILE A 106 3.68 -5.96 -13.02
N ASP A 107 4.64 -6.33 -13.86
CA ASP A 107 5.92 -5.61 -13.97
C ASP A 107 5.72 -4.16 -14.41
N GLU A 108 4.99 -3.94 -15.50
CA GLU A 108 4.80 -2.60 -16.06
C GLU A 108 4.10 -1.66 -15.08
N VAL A 109 3.04 -2.14 -14.43
CA VAL A 109 2.32 -1.32 -13.44
C VAL A 109 3.16 -1.05 -12.20
N SER A 110 4.02 -1.98 -11.81
CA SER A 110 4.89 -1.83 -10.63
C SER A 110 5.98 -0.78 -10.82
N ILE A 111 6.39 -0.53 -12.06
CA ILE A 111 7.40 0.47 -12.41
C ILE A 111 6.82 1.68 -13.16
N ASP A 112 5.49 1.82 -13.15
CA ASP A 112 4.83 2.97 -13.80
C ASP A 112 5.41 4.29 -13.27
N PRO A 113 5.84 5.21 -14.14
CA PRO A 113 6.51 6.44 -13.73
C PRO A 113 5.68 7.31 -12.78
N VAL A 114 4.37 7.40 -12.98
CA VAL A 114 3.47 8.18 -12.12
C VAL A 114 3.35 7.54 -10.75
N LEU A 115 3.13 6.22 -10.70
CA LEU A 115 3.03 5.47 -9.46
C LEU A 115 4.31 5.59 -8.62
N VAL A 116 5.46 5.31 -9.25
CA VAL A 116 6.77 5.36 -8.57
C VAL A 116 7.07 6.78 -8.08
N SER A 117 6.73 7.81 -8.86
CA SER A 117 6.93 9.21 -8.45
C SER A 117 6.02 9.63 -7.29
N ILE A 118 4.78 9.11 -7.22
CA ILE A 118 3.90 9.32 -6.06
C ILE A 118 4.53 8.69 -4.81
N VAL A 119 4.97 7.44 -4.90
CA VAL A 119 5.60 6.74 -3.77
C VAL A 119 6.88 7.44 -3.33
N GLU A 120 7.72 7.91 -4.27
CA GLU A 120 8.92 8.69 -3.97
C GLU A 120 8.57 10.01 -3.26
N GLY A 121 7.53 10.69 -3.68
CA GLY A 121 7.05 11.92 -3.04
C GLY A 121 6.54 11.70 -1.60
N VAL A 122 6.04 10.51 -1.29
CA VAL A 122 5.53 10.16 0.05
C VAL A 122 6.63 9.60 0.96
N LEU A 123 7.42 8.65 0.48
CA LEU A 123 8.43 7.95 1.28
C LEU A 123 9.81 8.63 1.25
N GLY A 124 10.01 9.52 0.30
CA GLY A 124 11.34 10.04 -0.03
C GLY A 124 12.10 9.08 -0.95
N GLN A 125 13.33 9.44 -1.25
CA GLN A 125 14.20 8.66 -2.13
C GLN A 125 14.68 7.37 -1.45
N SER A 126 15.12 6.42 -2.27
CA SER A 126 15.71 5.15 -1.79
C SER A 126 14.73 4.21 -1.09
N PHE A 127 13.46 4.23 -1.48
CA PHE A 127 12.52 3.18 -1.08
C PHE A 127 12.72 1.91 -1.93
N GLN A 128 12.16 0.81 -1.47
CA GLN A 128 12.17 -0.47 -2.18
C GLN A 128 10.80 -1.12 -2.16
N MET A 129 10.52 -1.90 -3.20
CA MET A 129 9.34 -2.73 -3.25
C MET A 129 9.48 -3.86 -2.23
N SER A 130 8.51 -3.96 -1.32
CA SER A 130 8.50 -4.98 -0.27
C SER A 130 7.77 -6.24 -0.74
N VAL A 131 6.54 -6.09 -1.22
CA VAL A 131 5.69 -7.22 -1.60
C VAL A 131 4.65 -6.78 -2.62
N ALA A 132 4.28 -7.69 -3.51
CA ALA A 132 3.08 -7.57 -4.34
C ALA A 132 2.16 -8.75 -4.07
N VAL A 133 0.88 -8.45 -3.86
CA VAL A 133 -0.16 -9.40 -3.47
C VAL A 133 -1.39 -9.18 -4.34
N ALA A 134 -2.01 -10.26 -4.81
CA ALA A 134 -3.35 -10.21 -5.37
C ALA A 134 -4.36 -10.76 -4.37
N MET A 135 -5.49 -10.10 -4.24
CA MET A 135 -6.56 -10.46 -3.33
C MET A 135 -7.88 -10.49 -4.06
N ALA A 136 -8.68 -11.54 -3.82
CA ALA A 136 -10.02 -11.66 -4.33
C ALA A 136 -10.97 -12.05 -3.19
N PRO A 137 -11.65 -11.09 -2.57
CA PRO A 137 -12.70 -11.36 -1.59
C PRO A 137 -13.84 -12.12 -2.25
N GLY A 138 -14.25 -13.25 -1.68
CA GLY A 138 -15.39 -14.02 -2.13
C GLY A 138 -16.71 -13.57 -1.47
N PRO A 139 -17.86 -14.04 -1.97
CA PRO A 139 -19.16 -13.74 -1.38
C PRO A 139 -19.21 -14.13 0.10
N GLY A 140 -19.67 -13.22 0.95
CA GLY A 140 -19.81 -13.46 2.39
C GLY A 140 -18.50 -13.48 3.17
N CYS A 141 -17.41 -12.99 2.58
CA CYS A 141 -16.17 -12.83 3.33
C CYS A 141 -16.28 -11.69 4.36
N ASP A 142 -15.66 -11.90 5.52
CA ASP A 142 -15.61 -10.88 6.55
C ASP A 142 -14.67 -9.75 6.16
N LYS A 143 -14.99 -8.53 6.64
CA LYS A 143 -14.06 -7.39 6.55
C LYS A 143 -12.81 -7.66 7.38
N GLN A 144 -11.67 -7.19 6.94
CA GLN A 144 -10.48 -7.13 7.79
C GLN A 144 -10.72 -6.14 8.95
N GLY A 145 -10.17 -6.47 10.12
CA GLY A 145 -10.11 -5.51 11.22
C GLY A 145 -9.28 -4.28 10.83
N LEU A 146 -9.66 -3.11 11.35
CA LEU A 146 -8.85 -1.91 11.15
C LEU A 146 -7.45 -2.12 11.74
N HIS A 147 -6.44 -1.83 10.97
CA HIS A 147 -5.04 -1.99 11.34
C HIS A 147 -4.17 -0.89 10.73
N GLN A 148 -2.95 -0.82 11.16
CA GLN A 148 -1.92 0.08 10.62
C GLN A 148 -0.82 -0.78 10.01
N ASP A 149 -0.54 -0.62 8.72
CA ASP A 149 0.38 -1.48 7.97
C ASP A 149 1.82 -1.40 8.46
N ASP A 150 2.20 -0.27 9.06
CA ASP A 150 3.51 -0.05 9.66
C ASP A 150 3.61 -0.44 11.14
N SER A 151 2.56 -1.05 11.72
CA SER A 151 2.52 -1.42 13.15
C SER A 151 3.56 -2.45 13.58
N HIS A 152 4.19 -3.15 12.62
CA HIS A 152 5.27 -4.10 12.88
C HIS A 152 6.64 -3.42 13.07
N TYR A 153 6.77 -2.13 12.75
CA TYR A 153 7.98 -1.36 13.06
C TYR A 153 7.87 -0.79 14.48
N PRO A 154 8.86 -1.03 15.35
CA PRO A 154 8.84 -0.56 16.74
C PRO A 154 9.22 0.92 16.85
N ILE A 155 8.60 1.77 16.04
CA ILE A 155 8.87 3.22 16.00
C ILE A 155 7.68 3.97 16.61
N PRO A 156 7.91 4.85 17.58
CA PRO A 156 6.84 5.63 18.18
C PRO A 156 6.13 6.54 17.18
N ARG A 157 4.81 6.66 17.30
CA ARG A 157 4.00 7.57 16.48
C ARG A 157 3.89 8.96 17.11
N PRO A 158 3.75 10.02 16.31
CA PRO A 158 3.83 10.04 14.85
C PRO A 158 5.27 9.96 14.34
N HIS A 159 5.47 9.38 13.20
CA HIS A 159 6.76 9.30 12.50
C HIS A 159 6.58 9.62 11.02
N ALA A 160 7.66 9.83 10.31
CA ALA A 160 7.64 9.95 8.85
C ALA A 160 7.05 8.68 8.21
N PRO A 161 6.45 8.75 7.02
CA PRO A 161 5.94 7.58 6.32
C PRO A 161 7.03 6.50 6.14
N LEU A 162 6.74 5.27 6.56
CA LEU A 162 7.63 4.12 6.45
C LEU A 162 7.16 3.14 5.40
N VAL A 163 5.85 3.11 5.14
CA VAL A 163 5.20 2.21 4.20
C VAL A 163 4.21 3.03 3.38
N ALA A 164 4.18 2.78 2.09
CA ALA A 164 3.13 3.25 1.19
C ALA A 164 2.57 2.03 0.44
N ASN A 165 1.27 1.79 0.56
CA ASN A 165 0.59 0.74 -0.16
C ASN A 165 -0.19 1.32 -1.34
N THR A 166 -0.14 0.62 -2.47
CA THR A 166 -0.95 0.91 -3.64
C THR A 166 -1.96 -0.21 -3.82
N LEU A 167 -3.23 0.15 -3.89
CA LEU A 167 -4.31 -0.77 -4.25
C LEU A 167 -4.73 -0.48 -5.69
N ILE A 168 -4.69 -1.48 -6.54
CA ILE A 168 -5.11 -1.39 -7.94
C ILE A 168 -6.37 -2.22 -8.09
N ALA A 169 -7.48 -1.56 -8.41
CA ALA A 169 -8.75 -2.21 -8.64
C ALA A 169 -8.73 -2.94 -9.99
N LEU A 170 -8.86 -4.26 -9.97
CA LEU A 170 -9.04 -5.07 -11.17
C LEU A 170 -10.53 -5.25 -11.53
N ASP A 171 -11.40 -5.07 -10.56
CA ASP A 171 -12.84 -4.99 -10.67
C ASP A 171 -13.31 -3.76 -9.90
N ASP A 172 -14.49 -3.26 -10.19
CA ASP A 172 -15.05 -2.10 -9.49
C ASP A 172 -15.10 -2.35 -7.99
N PHE A 173 -14.59 -1.44 -7.20
CA PHE A 173 -14.71 -1.47 -5.74
C PHE A 173 -15.98 -0.73 -5.34
N THR A 174 -16.99 -1.47 -4.92
CA THR A 174 -18.27 -0.92 -4.46
C THR A 174 -18.50 -1.25 -2.99
N ILE A 175 -19.44 -0.56 -2.37
CA ILE A 175 -19.83 -0.83 -0.97
C ILE A 175 -20.26 -2.29 -0.82
N GLU A 176 -20.96 -2.83 -1.81
CA GLU A 176 -21.52 -4.18 -1.81
C GLU A 176 -20.44 -5.27 -1.93
N ASN A 177 -19.38 -5.01 -2.67
CA ASN A 177 -18.31 -6.00 -2.89
C ASN A 177 -17.07 -5.80 -2.02
N GLY A 178 -17.13 -4.89 -1.06
CA GLY A 178 -16.08 -4.75 -0.05
C GLY A 178 -15.07 -3.62 -0.31
N ALA A 179 -15.53 -2.47 -0.84
CA ALA A 179 -14.71 -1.27 -0.97
C ALA A 179 -13.85 -1.01 0.27
N THR A 180 -12.61 -0.63 0.03
CA THR A 180 -11.60 -0.43 1.08
C THR A 180 -12.06 0.60 2.10
N MET A 181 -11.91 0.27 3.37
CA MET A 181 -12.23 1.15 4.49
C MET A 181 -10.97 1.82 5.01
N LEU A 182 -11.01 3.15 5.09
CA LEU A 182 -9.90 3.96 5.58
C LEU A 182 -10.35 4.88 6.72
N VAL A 183 -9.45 5.20 7.62
CA VAL A 183 -9.62 6.22 8.66
C VAL A 183 -8.79 7.45 8.28
N PRO A 184 -9.38 8.47 7.64
CA PRO A 184 -8.64 9.63 7.14
C PRO A 184 -7.87 10.34 8.26
N GLY A 185 -6.64 10.74 7.97
CA GLY A 185 -5.78 11.46 8.90
C GLY A 185 -5.16 10.62 10.02
N SER A 186 -5.52 9.32 10.12
CA SER A 186 -5.03 8.45 11.21
C SER A 186 -3.50 8.26 11.21
N HIS A 187 -2.84 8.41 10.08
CA HIS A 187 -1.38 8.35 9.97
C HIS A 187 -0.64 9.42 10.82
N LYS A 188 -1.33 10.52 11.16
CA LYS A 188 -0.78 11.61 11.99
C LYS A 188 -1.05 11.43 13.49
N TRP A 189 -1.78 10.39 13.88
CA TRP A 189 -2.21 10.25 15.27
C TRP A 189 -1.11 9.72 16.18
N LYS A 190 -1.07 10.25 17.39
CA LYS A 190 -0.24 9.72 18.49
C LYS A 190 -0.92 8.58 19.25
N ARG A 191 -2.26 8.53 19.19
CA ARG A 191 -3.07 7.52 19.85
C ARG A 191 -3.17 6.24 19.03
N LYS A 192 -3.46 5.14 19.68
CA LYS A 192 -3.79 3.89 19.01
C LYS A 192 -5.11 4.01 18.24
N LEU A 193 -5.24 3.19 17.19
CA LEU A 193 -6.48 3.03 16.46
C LEU A 193 -7.51 2.31 17.35
N ASP A 194 -8.74 2.83 17.36
CA ASP A 194 -9.88 2.13 17.95
C ASP A 194 -10.51 1.23 16.86
N PRO A 195 -10.84 -0.03 17.14
CA PRO A 195 -11.53 -0.90 16.18
C PRO A 195 -12.85 -0.34 15.62
N GLU A 196 -13.50 0.53 16.39
CA GLU A 196 -14.79 1.15 16.03
C GLU A 196 -14.65 2.58 15.47
N GLU A 197 -13.44 2.98 15.02
CA GLU A 197 -13.25 4.29 14.39
C GLU A 197 -14.19 4.49 13.19
N PRO A 198 -14.71 5.70 13.01
CA PRO A 198 -15.46 6.05 11.81
C PRO A 198 -14.59 5.87 10.56
N VAL A 199 -15.10 5.14 9.59
CA VAL A 199 -14.39 4.85 8.35
C VAL A 199 -15.00 5.57 7.16
N THR A 200 -14.15 5.90 6.19
CA THR A 200 -14.54 6.26 4.85
C THR A 200 -14.37 5.05 3.94
N ARG A 201 -15.37 4.71 3.16
CA ARG A 201 -15.27 3.70 2.10
C ARG A 201 -14.78 4.36 0.82
N VAL A 202 -13.82 3.74 0.18
CA VAL A 202 -13.23 4.23 -1.07
C VAL A 202 -13.69 3.33 -2.20
N GLU A 203 -14.62 3.85 -2.98
CA GLU A 203 -15.09 3.20 -4.22
C GLU A 203 -14.17 3.60 -5.38
N MET A 204 -13.90 2.65 -6.27
CA MET A 204 -13.02 2.83 -7.43
C MET A 204 -13.55 2.06 -8.63
#